data_bac6eb1abf8c62323d42b2365aa6e642
#
_entry.id   bac6eb1abf8c62323d42b2365aa6e642
#
_cell.length_a   1.000
_cell.length_b   1.000
_cell.length_c   1.000
_cell.angle_alpha   90.00
_cell.angle_beta   90.00
_cell.angle_gamma   90.00
#
_symmetry.space_group_name_H-M   'P 1'
#
loop_
_entity.id
_entity.type
_entity.pdbx_description
1 polymer ?
#
loop_
_entity_poly.entity_id
_entity_poly.type
_entity_poly.pdbx_seq_one_letter_code
_entity_poly.pdbx_strand_id
1 'polypeptide(L)'
;DAILSRGLGDVYKRQAHNKVDNIIATIDFNGQQIDGPVDEINSLLDLKDKLESFGWKVYESDGNDFESLSSTLEKARKNLFNGFPIINIMKTVMGKGVDFMENSHKWHGIPPNDEQLNDALNQNKETLGDY
;
A
#
# COMPACT_ATOMS: atom_id res chain seq x y z
N ASP A 1 1.15 -18.58 13.92
CA ASP A 1 1.58 -17.31 13.33
C ASP A 1 2.79 -17.45 12.40
N ALA A 2 3.80 -18.27 12.74
CA ALA A 2 4.94 -18.54 11.86
C ALA A 2 4.58 -19.29 10.55
N ILE A 3 3.45 -19.97 10.50
CA ILE A 3 2.97 -20.66 9.31
C ILE A 3 2.33 -19.69 8.31
N LEU A 4 1.65 -18.66 8.79
CA LEU A 4 1.04 -17.63 7.93
C LEU A 4 2.09 -16.72 7.27
N SER A 5 3.17 -16.37 7.97
CA SER A 5 4.27 -15.57 7.40
C SER A 5 5.08 -16.34 6.35
N ARG A 6 5.19 -17.66 6.46
CA ARG A 6 5.77 -18.51 5.41
C ARG A 6 4.87 -18.63 4.20
N GLY A 7 3.54 -18.55 4.37
CA GLY A 7 2.58 -18.65 3.30
C GLY A 7 2.61 -17.49 2.30
N LEU A 8 2.87 -16.26 2.73
CA LEU A 8 2.87 -15.09 1.84
C LEU A 8 3.98 -15.14 0.79
N GLY A 9 5.21 -15.46 1.18
CA GLY A 9 6.31 -15.60 0.23
C GLY A 9 6.07 -16.71 -0.79
N ASP A 10 5.49 -17.83 -0.37
CA ASP A 10 5.14 -18.94 -1.25
C ASP A 10 3.96 -18.61 -2.15
N VAL A 11 3.01 -17.78 -1.69
CA VAL A 11 1.90 -17.25 -2.50
C VAL A 11 2.43 -16.46 -3.68
N TYR A 12 3.28 -15.46 -3.47
CA TYR A 12 3.84 -14.64 -4.56
C TYR A 12 4.65 -15.46 -5.57
N LYS A 13 5.46 -16.40 -5.09
CA LYS A 13 6.21 -17.33 -5.97
C LYS A 13 5.28 -18.21 -6.78
N ARG A 14 4.21 -18.72 -6.18
CA ARG A 14 3.26 -19.60 -6.82
C ARG A 14 2.50 -18.91 -7.95
N GLN A 15 2.04 -17.66 -7.74
CA GLN A 15 1.34 -16.92 -8.79
C GLN A 15 2.25 -16.70 -10.02
N ALA A 16 3.48 -16.31 -9.81
CA ALA A 16 4.43 -16.12 -10.90
C ALA A 16 4.76 -17.44 -11.62
N HIS A 17 5.02 -18.52 -10.85
CA HIS A 17 5.30 -19.85 -11.39
C HIS A 17 4.13 -20.35 -12.26
N ASN A 18 2.90 -20.18 -11.82
CA ASN A 18 1.70 -20.61 -12.55
C ASN A 18 1.23 -19.59 -13.61
N LYS A 19 1.97 -18.51 -13.81
CA LYS A 19 1.64 -17.45 -14.78
C LYS A 19 0.22 -16.91 -14.58
N VAL A 20 -0.14 -16.61 -13.33
CA VAL A 20 -1.44 -16.02 -12.98
C VAL A 20 -1.42 -14.57 -13.47
N ASP A 21 -1.85 -14.34 -14.69
CA ASP A 21 -1.70 -13.08 -15.42
C ASP A 21 -2.97 -12.22 -15.48
N ASN A 22 -4.00 -12.63 -14.76
CA ASN A 22 -5.28 -11.93 -14.63
C ASN A 22 -5.46 -11.26 -13.27
N ILE A 23 -4.37 -11.04 -12.52
CA ILE A 23 -4.38 -10.43 -11.20
C ILE A 23 -3.60 -9.11 -11.19
N ILE A 24 -4.17 -8.11 -10.53
CA ILE A 24 -3.48 -6.89 -10.10
C ILE A 24 -3.57 -6.86 -8.57
N ALA A 25 -2.45 -7.04 -7.90
CA ALA A 25 -2.34 -6.86 -6.46
C ALA A 25 -1.90 -5.44 -6.13
N THR A 26 -2.22 -4.97 -4.94
CA THR A 26 -1.75 -3.67 -4.42
C THR A 26 -1.12 -3.85 -3.05
N ILE A 27 -0.04 -3.12 -2.80
CA ILE A 27 0.58 -3.01 -1.48
C ILE A 27 0.46 -1.55 -1.04
N ASP A 28 -0.16 -1.33 0.11
CA ASP A 28 -0.10 -0.05 0.82
C ASP A 28 1.25 0.05 1.52
N PHE A 29 2.16 0.81 0.92
CA PHE A 29 3.53 0.98 1.41
C PHE A 29 3.65 2.32 2.14
N ASN A 30 3.16 2.36 3.37
CA ASN A 30 3.07 3.57 4.20
C ASN A 30 4.28 3.78 5.13
N GLY A 31 5.27 2.92 5.09
CA GLY A 31 6.49 3.02 5.90
C GLY A 31 6.30 2.74 7.39
N GLN A 32 5.10 2.35 7.83
CA GLN A 32 4.78 2.10 9.23
C GLN A 32 4.32 0.66 9.47
N GLN A 33 4.58 0.16 10.66
CA GLN A 33 4.00 -1.06 11.22
C GLN A 33 3.35 -0.72 12.56
N ILE A 34 2.59 -1.66 13.14
CA ILE A 34 1.87 -1.43 14.41
C ILE A 34 2.80 -0.93 15.52
N ASP A 35 4.02 -1.45 15.57
CA ASP A 35 4.99 -1.17 16.64
C ASP A 35 6.00 -0.06 16.27
N GLY A 36 5.97 0.49 15.06
CA GLY A 36 6.89 1.54 14.63
C GLY A 36 7.20 1.58 13.13
N PRO A 37 8.24 2.34 12.73
CA PRO A 37 8.68 2.40 11.35
C PRO A 37 9.13 1.04 10.82
N VAL A 38 8.80 0.74 9.54
CA VAL A 38 9.14 -0.56 8.90
C VAL A 38 10.62 -0.86 8.96
N ASP A 39 11.48 0.14 8.76
CA ASP A 39 12.94 -0.06 8.74
C ASP A 39 13.53 -0.43 10.09
N GLU A 40 12.88 -0.04 11.19
CA GLU A 40 13.32 -0.34 12.55
C GLU A 40 12.75 -1.68 13.06
N ILE A 41 11.53 -2.02 12.67
CA ILE A 41 10.84 -3.21 13.19
C ILE A 41 11.13 -4.44 12.32
N ASN A 42 10.87 -4.36 11.02
CA ASN A 42 11.11 -5.44 10.07
C ASN A 42 11.26 -4.88 8.66
N SER A 43 12.47 -4.45 8.33
CA SER A 43 12.73 -3.84 7.03
C SER A 43 12.45 -4.81 5.88
N LEU A 44 11.67 -4.35 4.92
CA LEU A 44 11.40 -5.07 3.68
C LEU A 44 12.53 -4.92 2.66
N LEU A 45 13.56 -4.10 2.95
CA LEU A 45 14.62 -3.75 2.00
C LEU A 45 14.03 -3.30 0.66
N ASP A 46 14.66 -3.64 -0.47
CA ASP A 46 14.08 -3.34 -1.77
C ASP A 46 12.95 -4.33 -2.09
N LEU A 47 11.72 -3.91 -1.80
CA LEU A 47 10.52 -4.73 -2.03
C LEU A 47 10.26 -4.93 -3.52
N LYS A 48 10.55 -3.92 -4.35
CA LYS A 48 10.38 -3.98 -5.80
C LYS A 48 11.26 -5.07 -6.39
N ASP A 49 12.57 -5.02 -6.11
CA ASP A 49 13.52 -6.01 -6.61
C ASP A 49 13.17 -7.43 -6.18
N LYS A 50 12.66 -7.60 -4.95
CA LYS A 50 12.19 -8.91 -4.48
C LYS A 50 11.01 -9.44 -5.28
N LEU A 51 10.01 -8.60 -5.52
CA LEU A 51 8.83 -8.99 -6.29
C LEU A 51 9.17 -9.25 -7.76
N GLU A 52 10.03 -8.42 -8.36
CA GLU A 52 10.51 -8.63 -9.72
C GLU A 52 11.34 -9.94 -9.83
N SER A 53 12.16 -10.25 -8.84
CA SER A 53 12.91 -11.52 -8.80
C SER A 53 12.01 -12.76 -8.70
N PHE A 54 10.80 -12.61 -8.16
CA PHE A 54 9.78 -13.65 -8.15
C PHE A 54 8.97 -13.74 -9.46
N GLY A 55 9.22 -12.85 -10.43
CA GLY A 55 8.55 -12.84 -11.72
C GLY A 55 7.27 -12.00 -11.77
N TRP A 56 7.08 -11.09 -10.84
CA TRP A 56 5.99 -10.11 -10.88
C TRP A 56 6.36 -8.91 -11.75
N LYS A 57 5.40 -8.37 -12.46
CA LYS A 57 5.50 -7.02 -13.04
C LYS A 57 5.13 -6.00 -11.98
N VAL A 58 6.12 -5.19 -11.58
CA VAL A 58 5.94 -4.21 -10.52
C VAL A 58 5.71 -2.82 -11.10
N TYR A 59 4.72 -2.13 -10.57
CA TYR A 59 4.47 -0.70 -10.75
C TYR A 59 4.59 0.00 -9.39
N GLU A 60 4.91 1.29 -9.44
CA GLU A 60 4.93 2.15 -8.26
C GLU A 60 4.06 3.37 -8.54
N SER A 61 3.31 3.81 -7.54
CA SER A 61 2.48 5.00 -7.61
C SER A 61 2.51 5.78 -6.30
N ASP A 62 2.25 7.08 -6.37
CA ASP A 62 1.83 7.83 -5.21
C ASP A 62 0.39 7.44 -4.88
N GLY A 63 0.18 6.74 -3.76
CA GLY A 63 -1.12 6.24 -3.33
C GLY A 63 -2.02 7.32 -2.71
N ASN A 64 -1.49 8.51 -2.44
CA ASN A 64 -2.26 9.67 -2.00
C ASN A 64 -2.58 10.65 -3.16
N ASP A 65 -2.11 10.37 -4.37
CA ASP A 65 -2.44 11.12 -5.58
C ASP A 65 -3.34 10.29 -6.50
N PHE A 66 -4.58 10.75 -6.67
CA PHE A 66 -5.58 10.06 -7.48
C PHE A 66 -5.17 9.90 -8.96
N GLU A 67 -4.53 10.90 -9.56
CA GLU A 67 -4.09 10.84 -10.96
C GLU A 67 -2.95 9.82 -11.14
N SER A 68 -1.97 9.83 -10.23
CA SER A 68 -0.88 8.85 -10.21
C SER A 68 -1.42 7.43 -10.08
N LEU A 69 -2.34 7.21 -9.13
CA LEU A 69 -2.96 5.91 -8.88
C LEU A 69 -3.77 5.43 -10.09
N SER A 70 -4.65 6.29 -10.63
CA SER A 70 -5.52 5.96 -11.77
C SER A 70 -4.68 5.62 -13.01
N SER A 71 -3.70 6.46 -13.35
CA SER A 71 -2.83 6.22 -14.51
C SER A 71 -2.02 4.92 -14.38
N THR A 72 -1.55 4.61 -13.16
CA THR A 72 -0.82 3.38 -12.90
C THR A 72 -1.70 2.15 -13.02
N LEU A 73 -2.92 2.19 -12.49
CA LEU A 73 -3.88 1.10 -12.62
C LEU A 73 -4.32 0.88 -14.07
N GLU A 74 -4.45 1.94 -14.87
CA GLU A 74 -4.72 1.79 -16.31
C GLU A 74 -3.57 1.12 -17.04
N LYS A 75 -2.31 1.49 -16.73
CA LYS A 75 -1.12 0.80 -17.29
C LYS A 75 -1.10 -0.67 -16.89
N ALA A 76 -1.41 -0.97 -15.64
CA ALA A 76 -1.49 -2.34 -15.15
C ALA A 76 -2.56 -3.15 -15.90
N ARG A 77 -3.78 -2.60 -16.06
CA ARG A 77 -4.87 -3.25 -16.80
C ARG A 77 -4.50 -3.58 -18.25
N LYS A 78 -3.80 -2.68 -18.93
CA LYS A 78 -3.34 -2.90 -20.32
C LYS A 78 -2.30 -4.02 -20.43
N ASN A 79 -1.66 -4.38 -19.32
CA ASN A 79 -0.64 -5.42 -19.25
C ASN A 79 -1.16 -6.74 -18.65
N LEU A 80 -2.45 -6.88 -18.40
CA LEU A 80 -3.04 -8.17 -18.04
C LEU A 80 -2.92 -9.16 -19.20
N PHE A 81 -2.96 -10.45 -18.88
CA PHE A 81 -2.90 -11.57 -19.83
C PHE A 81 -1.58 -11.67 -20.62
N ASN A 82 -0.48 -11.19 -20.05
CA ASN A 82 0.86 -11.24 -20.65
C ASN A 82 1.78 -12.29 -19.99
N GLY A 83 1.22 -13.25 -19.26
CA GLY A 83 1.95 -14.38 -18.68
C GLY A 83 2.67 -14.08 -17.36
N PHE A 84 2.38 -12.96 -16.70
CA PHE A 84 2.94 -12.60 -15.41
C PHE A 84 1.90 -11.90 -14.52
N PRO A 85 1.93 -12.11 -13.20
CA PRO A 85 1.12 -11.35 -12.26
C PRO A 85 1.62 -9.91 -12.14
N ILE A 86 0.72 -8.99 -11.82
CA ILE A 86 1.00 -7.57 -11.68
C ILE A 86 0.79 -7.12 -10.25
N ILE A 87 1.67 -6.27 -9.76
CA ILE A 87 1.54 -5.64 -8.45
C ILE A 87 1.87 -4.15 -8.51
N ASN A 88 1.08 -3.34 -7.82
CA ASN A 88 1.34 -1.92 -7.61
C ASN A 88 1.76 -1.69 -6.15
N ILE A 89 2.92 -1.09 -5.95
CA ILE A 89 3.39 -0.60 -4.66
C ILE A 89 2.92 0.86 -4.55
N MET A 90 1.91 1.09 -3.73
CA MET A 90 1.36 2.42 -3.49
C MET A 90 2.13 3.06 -2.33
N LYS A 91 2.92 4.08 -2.62
CA LYS A 91 3.57 4.89 -1.59
C LYS A 91 2.54 5.83 -0.98
N THR A 92 2.22 5.63 0.27
CA THR A 92 1.23 6.41 1.01
C THR A 92 1.83 7.02 2.26
N VAL A 93 1.16 8.00 2.80
CA VAL A 93 1.46 8.59 4.11
C VAL A 93 0.35 8.19 5.08
N MET A 94 0.70 7.44 6.12
CA MET A 94 -0.24 7.08 7.18
C MET A 94 -0.83 8.36 7.81
N GLY A 95 -2.16 8.45 7.94
CA GLY A 95 -2.83 9.62 8.51
C GLY A 95 -2.84 10.86 7.61
N LYS A 96 -2.61 10.70 6.29
CA LYS A 96 -2.56 11.80 5.33
C LYS A 96 -3.75 12.75 5.43
N GLY A 97 -3.44 14.05 5.53
CA GLY A 97 -4.44 15.12 5.62
C GLY A 97 -4.69 15.62 7.04
N VAL A 98 -4.13 14.95 8.06
CA VAL A 98 -4.21 15.39 9.46
C VAL A 98 -2.81 15.44 10.05
N ASP A 99 -2.27 16.62 10.26
CA ASP A 99 -0.87 16.86 10.59
C ASP A 99 -0.36 16.09 11.83
N PHE A 100 -1.16 16.01 12.89
CA PHE A 100 -0.81 15.27 14.09
C PHE A 100 -0.93 13.73 13.95
N MET A 101 -1.53 13.25 12.85
CA MET A 101 -1.67 11.82 12.53
C MET A 101 -0.63 11.34 11.52
N GLU A 102 -0.12 12.23 10.67
CA GLU A 102 0.80 11.85 9.59
C GLU A 102 2.05 11.15 10.14
N ASN A 103 2.40 10.02 9.50
CA ASN A 103 3.58 9.22 9.84
C ASN A 103 3.64 8.71 11.29
N SER A 104 2.51 8.61 11.98
CA SER A 104 2.45 8.20 13.38
C SER A 104 1.67 6.90 13.56
N HIS A 105 2.40 5.81 13.83
CA HIS A 105 1.82 4.49 14.13
C HIS A 105 0.88 4.49 15.33
N LYS A 106 0.98 5.48 16.22
CA LYS A 106 0.12 5.61 17.42
C LYS A 106 -1.37 5.69 17.08
N TRP A 107 -1.70 6.19 15.89
CA TRP A 107 -3.07 6.32 15.42
C TRP A 107 -3.64 5.07 14.76
N HIS A 108 -2.89 3.98 14.71
CA HIS A 108 -3.36 2.74 14.08
C HIS A 108 -4.59 2.12 14.75
N GLY A 109 -4.87 2.42 16.00
CA GLY A 109 -6.02 1.85 16.71
C GLY A 109 -6.57 2.76 17.81
N ILE A 110 -6.16 4.01 17.85
CA ILE A 110 -6.60 4.99 18.87
C ILE A 110 -7.52 6.00 18.17
N PRO A 111 -8.78 6.15 18.61
CA PRO A 111 -9.67 7.19 18.09
C PRO A 111 -9.24 8.56 18.61
N PRO A 112 -9.45 9.65 17.83
CA PRO A 112 -9.25 11.00 18.32
C PRO A 112 -10.27 11.34 19.42
N ASN A 113 -9.89 12.21 20.36
CA ASN A 113 -10.83 12.85 21.27
C ASN A 113 -11.59 13.98 20.56
N ASP A 114 -12.57 14.62 21.23
CA ASP A 114 -13.43 15.63 20.61
C ASP A 114 -12.66 16.86 20.09
N GLU A 115 -11.61 17.29 20.80
CA GLU A 115 -10.76 18.41 20.37
C GLU A 115 -9.95 18.03 19.11
N GLN A 116 -9.31 16.88 19.14
CA GLN A 116 -8.58 16.33 18.00
C GLN A 116 -9.47 16.06 16.80
N LEU A 117 -10.70 15.59 17.02
CA LEU A 117 -11.67 15.40 15.94
C LEU A 117 -12.00 16.73 15.26
N ASN A 118 -12.31 17.75 16.04
CA ASN A 118 -12.60 19.08 15.50
C ASN A 118 -11.42 19.65 14.72
N ASP A 119 -10.20 19.46 15.22
CA ASP A 119 -8.98 19.92 14.55
C ASP A 119 -8.75 19.16 13.23
N ALA A 120 -8.91 17.84 13.23
CA ALA A 120 -8.81 17.02 12.02
C ALA A 120 -9.85 17.40 10.95
N LEU A 121 -11.09 17.67 11.35
CA LEU A 121 -12.16 18.11 10.44
C LEU A 121 -11.86 19.50 9.84
N ASN A 122 -11.25 20.40 10.62
CA ASN A 122 -10.83 21.72 10.12
C ASN A 122 -9.68 21.64 9.09
N GLN A 123 -8.82 20.63 9.20
CA GLN A 123 -7.72 20.40 8.27
C GLN A 123 -8.18 19.76 6.96
N ASN A 124 -9.22 18.92 7.02
CA ASN A 124 -9.77 18.27 5.84
C ASN A 124 -10.90 19.10 5.26
N LYS A 125 -10.65 19.75 4.13
CA LYS A 125 -11.71 20.41 3.37
C LYS A 125 -12.67 19.35 2.85
N GLU A 126 -13.96 19.62 2.89
CA GLU A 126 -14.97 18.80 2.26
C GLU A 126 -14.62 18.54 0.79
N THR A 127 -14.52 17.28 0.43
CA THR A 127 -14.30 16.85 -0.93
C THR A 127 -15.53 16.11 -1.42
N LEU A 128 -15.97 16.43 -2.63
CA LEU A 128 -16.95 15.67 -3.41
C LEU A 128 -18.18 15.15 -2.65
N GLY A 129 -19.02 16.08 -2.29
CA GLY A 129 -20.41 15.77 -2.01
C GLY A 129 -20.68 15.30 -0.59
N ASP A 130 -21.43 16.09 0.09
CA ASP A 130 -22.19 15.66 1.23
C ASP A 130 -23.10 14.49 0.81
N TYR A 131 -22.90 13.34 1.41
CA TYR A 131 -23.75 12.19 1.23
C TYR A 131 -24.92 12.24 2.23
#